data_38eb705e35af4c197c0a6c6f1db2322b
#
_entry.id   38eb705e35af4c197c0a6c6f1db2322b
#
_cell.length_a   1.000
_cell.length_b   1.000
_cell.length_c   1.000
_cell.angle_alpha   90.00
_cell.angle_beta   90.00
_cell.angle_gamma   90.00
#
_symmetry.space_group_name_H-M   'P 1'
#
loop_
_entity.id
_entity.type
_entity.pdbx_description
1 polymer ?
#
loop_
_entity_poly.entity_id
_entity_poly.type
_entity_poly.pdbx_seq_one_letter_code
_entity_poly.pdbx_strand_id
1 'polypeptide(L)'
;MQGCKIGRRHVKTLMKRMGIEALYRRPHTTKPEPGHKIYPYLLRGMEITHPNQVWAMDITYIPMARGFVYLAVVLDWATRRVLSWRLSITMEAAFCVETLEDALARHGKPEIFNTDQGSQFTGVAFTSALASNGIAISMDGKGAWRDNVFVERLWRSVKYEEVYLRAYESVGQARDSIGRYLDFYNGRRPHSSLDDMTPDQAYFTQPPLRLAA
;
A
#
# COMPACT_ATOMS: atom_id res chain seq x y z
N MET A 1 -23.31 17.15 39.04
CA MET A 1 -23.50 16.46 37.76
C MET A 1 -24.03 15.06 38.03
N GLN A 2 -25.28 14.78 37.68
CA GLN A 2 -25.84 13.43 37.82
C GLN A 2 -25.24 12.57 36.66
N GLY A 3 -24.37 11.63 37.02
CA GLY A 3 -23.73 10.74 36.06
C GLY A 3 -24.68 9.67 35.53
N CYS A 4 -25.28 9.87 34.36
CA CYS A 4 -26.05 8.82 33.70
C CYS A 4 -25.11 7.75 33.14
N LYS A 5 -25.20 6.53 33.67
CA LYS A 5 -24.48 5.35 33.09
C LYS A 5 -25.23 4.85 31.87
N ILE A 6 -24.91 5.42 30.69
CA ILE A 6 -25.51 5.00 29.41
C ILE A 6 -24.43 4.38 28.55
N GLY A 7 -24.66 3.14 28.10
CA GLY A 7 -23.74 2.45 27.19
C GLY A 7 -23.86 2.93 25.73
N ARG A 8 -22.79 2.76 24.94
CA ARG A 8 -22.70 3.16 23.50
C ARG A 8 -23.90 2.72 22.65
N ARG A 9 -24.41 1.51 22.86
CA ARG A 9 -25.56 0.99 22.10
C ARG A 9 -26.84 1.80 22.41
N HIS A 10 -27.03 2.16 23.65
CA HIS A 10 -28.19 2.95 24.08
C HIS A 10 -28.14 4.38 23.51
N VAL A 11 -26.97 5.03 23.57
CA VAL A 11 -26.76 6.35 22.96
C VAL A 11 -27.06 6.31 21.46
N LYS A 12 -26.57 5.30 20.73
CA LYS A 12 -26.85 5.14 19.30
C LYS A 12 -28.34 4.99 19.00
N THR A 13 -29.08 4.24 19.84
CA THR A 13 -30.52 4.05 19.70
C THR A 13 -31.27 5.36 19.94
N LEU A 14 -30.88 6.12 20.97
CA LEU A 14 -31.50 7.41 21.27
C LEU A 14 -31.24 8.43 20.16
N MET A 15 -30.00 8.53 19.66
CA MET A 15 -29.67 9.40 18.54
C MET A 15 -30.51 9.07 17.31
N LYS A 16 -30.66 7.78 16.97
CA LYS A 16 -31.48 7.34 15.85
C LYS A 16 -32.96 7.73 16.03
N ARG A 17 -33.50 7.61 17.24
CA ARG A 17 -34.90 8.03 17.56
C ARG A 17 -35.09 9.53 17.44
N MET A 18 -34.06 10.32 17.73
CA MET A 18 -34.06 11.78 17.61
C MET A 18 -33.77 12.27 16.19
N GLY A 19 -33.59 11.36 15.21
CA GLY A 19 -33.17 11.72 13.84
C GLY A 19 -31.76 12.29 13.73
N ILE A 20 -30.94 12.12 14.78
CA ILE A 20 -29.56 12.58 14.80
C ILE A 20 -28.68 11.46 14.23
N GLU A 21 -28.22 11.63 12.99
CA GLU A 21 -27.23 10.75 12.36
C GLU A 21 -25.93 11.52 12.13
N ALA A 22 -24.81 10.87 12.42
CA ALA A 22 -23.51 11.42 11.99
C ALA A 22 -23.52 11.55 10.46
N LEU A 23 -23.11 12.69 9.95
CA LEU A 23 -22.91 12.93 8.50
C LEU A 23 -21.69 12.09 8.05
N TYR A 24 -21.87 10.79 8.08
CA TYR A 24 -20.86 9.81 7.72
C TYR A 24 -21.21 9.21 6.37
N ARG A 25 -20.37 9.46 5.37
CA ARG A 25 -20.53 8.85 4.06
C ARG A 25 -20.37 7.35 4.21
N ARG A 26 -21.44 6.59 4.01
CA ARG A 26 -21.40 5.13 4.04
C ARG A 26 -20.42 4.65 2.97
N PRO A 27 -19.44 3.80 3.31
CA PRO A 27 -18.51 3.25 2.34
C PRO A 27 -19.23 2.20 1.47
N HIS A 28 -19.79 2.64 0.35
CA HIS A 28 -20.29 1.78 -0.73
C HIS A 28 -19.74 2.33 -2.04
N THR A 29 -18.43 2.35 -2.18
CA THR A 29 -17.79 2.99 -3.31
C THR A 29 -17.38 2.03 -4.41
N THR A 30 -17.34 0.72 -4.16
CA THR A 30 -16.90 -0.24 -5.19
C THR A 30 -17.89 -1.39 -5.29
N LYS A 31 -18.55 -1.53 -6.43
CA LYS A 31 -19.23 -2.76 -6.83
C LYS A 31 -18.21 -3.61 -7.58
N PRO A 32 -18.03 -4.90 -7.23
CA PRO A 32 -17.22 -5.81 -8.03
C PRO A 32 -17.80 -5.87 -9.45
N GLU A 33 -16.95 -5.70 -10.45
CA GLU A 33 -17.37 -5.91 -11.84
C GLU A 33 -17.56 -7.40 -12.08
N PRO A 34 -18.68 -7.82 -12.66
CA PRO A 34 -18.92 -9.24 -12.95
C PRO A 34 -17.83 -9.79 -13.89
N GLY A 35 -17.17 -10.86 -13.49
CA GLY A 35 -16.16 -11.53 -14.31
C GLY A 35 -14.70 -11.24 -13.93
N HIS A 36 -14.41 -10.36 -12.98
CA HIS A 36 -13.05 -10.17 -12.48
C HIS A 36 -12.56 -11.41 -11.75
N LYS A 37 -11.41 -11.93 -12.18
CA LYS A 37 -10.76 -13.06 -11.52
C LYS A 37 -10.09 -12.60 -10.24
N ILE A 38 -10.55 -13.16 -9.11
CA ILE A 38 -9.91 -12.98 -7.80
C ILE A 38 -8.90 -14.11 -7.60
N TYR A 39 -7.67 -13.76 -7.24
CA TYR A 39 -6.62 -14.72 -6.96
C TYR A 39 -6.60 -15.07 -5.47
N PRO A 40 -6.14 -16.29 -5.09
CA PRO A 40 -6.05 -16.67 -3.68
C PRO A 40 -4.96 -15.88 -2.96
N TYR A 41 -5.12 -15.72 -1.63
CA TYR A 41 -4.07 -15.18 -0.78
C TYR A 41 -3.01 -16.25 -0.49
N LEU A 42 -1.79 -16.03 -0.97
CA LEU A 42 -0.71 -17.01 -0.94
C LEU A 42 0.21 -16.88 0.28
N LEU A 43 0.13 -15.76 1.03
CA LEU A 43 1.14 -15.42 2.04
C LEU A 43 0.82 -15.93 3.46
N ARG A 44 -0.30 -16.67 3.63
CA ARG A 44 -0.70 -17.17 4.95
C ARG A 44 0.31 -18.18 5.49
N GLY A 45 0.97 -17.81 6.60
CA GLY A 45 1.97 -18.68 7.23
C GLY A 45 3.28 -18.79 6.47
N MET A 46 3.48 -17.99 5.42
CA MET A 46 4.73 -17.94 4.68
C MET A 46 5.76 -17.12 5.46
N GLU A 47 6.94 -17.67 5.64
CA GLU A 47 8.09 -16.94 6.15
C GLU A 47 8.75 -16.17 4.99
N ILE A 48 8.93 -14.86 5.18
CA ILE A 48 9.57 -13.99 4.19
C ILE A 48 11.02 -13.80 4.61
N THR A 49 11.93 -14.36 3.85
CA THR A 49 13.33 -14.52 4.27
C THR A 49 14.34 -13.72 3.42
N HIS A 50 13.97 -13.31 2.22
CA HIS A 50 14.92 -12.65 1.32
C HIS A 50 14.25 -11.58 0.43
N PRO A 51 15.03 -10.60 -0.07
CA PRO A 51 14.55 -9.62 -1.04
C PRO A 51 13.97 -10.28 -2.29
N ASN A 52 12.98 -9.65 -2.90
CA ASN A 52 12.28 -10.13 -4.09
C ASN A 52 11.50 -11.44 -3.94
N GLN A 53 11.31 -11.94 -2.72
CA GLN A 53 10.39 -13.05 -2.49
C GLN A 53 8.95 -12.60 -2.66
N VAL A 54 8.57 -11.50 -2.04
CA VAL A 54 7.23 -10.92 -2.16
C VAL A 54 7.31 -9.42 -2.37
N TRP A 55 6.66 -8.94 -3.43
CA TRP A 55 6.37 -7.52 -3.59
C TRP A 55 4.90 -7.25 -3.31
N ALA A 56 4.61 -6.07 -2.80
CA ALA A 56 3.25 -5.60 -2.62
C ALA A 56 3.04 -4.24 -3.28
N MET A 57 1.82 -4.00 -3.75
CA MET A 57 1.41 -2.72 -4.30
C MET A 57 0.09 -2.27 -3.71
N ASP A 58 -0.02 -0.97 -3.52
CA ASP A 58 -1.25 -0.32 -3.09
C ASP A 58 -1.29 1.13 -3.59
N ILE A 59 -2.46 1.74 -3.50
CA ILE A 59 -2.71 3.12 -3.92
C ILE A 59 -3.24 3.91 -2.73
N THR A 60 -2.71 5.11 -2.52
CA THR A 60 -3.24 6.04 -1.52
C THR A 60 -3.52 7.41 -2.10
N TYR A 61 -4.40 8.17 -1.41
CA TYR A 61 -4.70 9.55 -1.73
C TYR A 61 -3.68 10.49 -1.07
N ILE A 62 -3.20 11.44 -1.84
CA ILE A 62 -2.33 12.53 -1.38
C ILE A 62 -3.13 13.83 -1.48
N PRO A 63 -3.48 14.48 -0.36
CA PRO A 63 -4.16 15.76 -0.36
C PRO A 63 -3.26 16.85 -0.96
N MET A 64 -3.88 17.71 -1.75
CA MET A 64 -3.27 18.88 -2.37
C MET A 64 -3.93 20.14 -1.78
N ALA A 65 -3.38 21.32 -2.02
CA ALA A 65 -4.04 22.59 -1.70
C ALA A 65 -5.44 22.68 -2.32
N ARG A 66 -5.62 22.06 -3.49
CA ARG A 66 -6.92 21.89 -4.16
C ARG A 66 -7.06 20.44 -4.64
N GLY A 67 -8.02 19.70 -4.07
CA GLY A 67 -8.28 18.31 -4.45
C GLY A 67 -7.23 17.32 -3.92
N PHE A 68 -6.90 16.31 -4.70
CA PHE A 68 -5.96 15.26 -4.34
C PHE A 68 -5.36 14.61 -5.60
N VAL A 69 -4.27 13.88 -5.42
CA VAL A 69 -3.69 12.98 -6.42
C VAL A 69 -3.56 11.58 -5.82
N TYR A 70 -3.35 10.59 -6.68
CA TYR A 70 -3.12 9.20 -6.29
C TYR A 70 -1.63 8.91 -6.27
N LEU A 71 -1.17 8.20 -5.26
CA LEU A 71 0.18 7.67 -5.16
C LEU A 71 0.11 6.14 -5.18
N ALA A 72 0.71 5.52 -6.19
CA ALA A 72 0.95 4.09 -6.24
C ALA A 72 2.39 3.79 -5.86
N VAL A 73 2.61 2.71 -5.12
CA VAL A 73 3.94 2.26 -4.68
C VAL A 73 4.05 0.76 -4.82
N VAL A 74 5.20 0.28 -5.32
CA VAL A 74 5.64 -1.11 -5.21
C VAL A 74 6.67 -1.22 -4.10
N LEU A 75 6.44 -2.10 -3.14
CA LEU A 75 7.25 -2.32 -1.94
C LEU A 75 7.76 -3.77 -1.88
N ASP A 76 9.03 -3.97 -1.57
CA ASP A 76 9.57 -5.28 -1.20
C ASP A 76 9.21 -5.62 0.25
N TRP A 77 8.62 -6.78 0.46
CA TRP A 77 8.12 -7.18 1.80
C TRP A 77 9.22 -7.53 2.78
N ALA A 78 10.31 -8.15 2.33
CA ALA A 78 11.41 -8.53 3.20
C ALA A 78 12.09 -7.28 3.78
N THR A 79 12.39 -6.33 2.92
CA THR A 79 13.29 -5.21 3.23
C THR A 79 12.56 -3.88 3.45
N ARG A 80 11.25 -3.83 3.19
CA ARG A 80 10.45 -2.58 3.23
C ARG A 80 10.88 -1.54 2.19
N ARG A 81 11.74 -1.89 1.26
CA ARG A 81 12.23 -0.98 0.24
C ARG A 81 11.13 -0.60 -0.74
N VAL A 82 10.97 0.69 -0.98
CA VAL A 82 10.15 1.20 -2.09
C VAL A 82 10.94 1.01 -3.38
N LEU A 83 10.43 0.16 -4.27
CA LEU A 83 11.10 -0.22 -5.52
C LEU A 83 10.75 0.74 -6.66
N SER A 84 9.49 1.14 -6.73
CA SER A 84 8.98 2.13 -7.68
C SER A 84 7.76 2.84 -7.11
N TRP A 85 7.47 4.01 -7.63
CA TRP A 85 6.30 4.79 -7.27
C TRP A 85 5.90 5.77 -8.37
N ARG A 86 4.61 6.12 -8.44
CA ARG A 86 4.09 7.14 -9.36
C ARG A 86 2.97 7.94 -8.72
N LEU A 87 2.85 9.21 -9.15
CA LEU A 87 1.70 10.06 -8.89
C LEU A 87 0.84 10.15 -10.15
N SER A 88 -0.48 10.07 -9.96
CA SER A 88 -1.48 10.26 -11.02
C SER A 88 -2.62 11.16 -10.55
N ILE A 89 -3.20 11.90 -11.46
CA ILE A 89 -4.43 12.68 -11.24
C ILE A 89 -5.69 11.83 -11.45
N THR A 90 -5.55 10.65 -12.08
CA THR A 90 -6.62 9.68 -12.33
C THR A 90 -6.29 8.35 -11.67
N MET A 91 -7.31 7.55 -11.31
CA MET A 91 -7.16 6.22 -10.72
C MET A 91 -7.35 5.13 -11.79
N GLU A 92 -6.67 5.27 -12.93
CA GLU A 92 -6.72 4.31 -14.01
C GLU A 92 -5.73 3.15 -13.78
N ALA A 93 -6.02 1.97 -14.33
CA ALA A 93 -5.13 0.82 -14.18
C ALA A 93 -3.76 1.04 -14.84
N ALA A 94 -3.69 1.90 -15.87
CA ALA A 94 -2.47 2.16 -16.63
C ALA A 94 -1.30 2.63 -15.74
N PHE A 95 -1.53 3.58 -14.81
CA PHE A 95 -0.43 4.07 -13.97
C PHE A 95 0.07 3.01 -12.97
N CYS A 96 -0.79 2.03 -12.60
CA CYS A 96 -0.39 0.89 -11.78
C CYS A 96 0.51 -0.06 -12.59
N VAL A 97 0.14 -0.34 -13.85
CA VAL A 97 0.94 -1.18 -14.76
C VAL A 97 2.31 -0.53 -14.99
N GLU A 98 2.35 0.76 -15.31
CA GLU A 98 3.61 1.49 -15.48
C GLU A 98 4.49 1.49 -14.22
N THR A 99 3.89 1.58 -13.02
CA THR A 99 4.63 1.50 -11.76
C THR A 99 5.21 0.10 -11.55
N LEU A 100 4.44 -0.95 -11.89
CA LEU A 100 4.91 -2.34 -11.86
C LEU A 100 6.07 -2.56 -12.84
N GLU A 101 5.91 -2.13 -14.10
CA GLU A 101 6.94 -2.28 -15.15
C GLU A 101 8.25 -1.57 -14.79
N ASP A 102 8.17 -0.37 -14.19
CA ASP A 102 9.34 0.33 -13.67
C ASP A 102 10.06 -0.48 -12.57
N ALA A 103 9.31 -1.11 -11.67
CA ALA A 103 9.90 -1.95 -10.63
C ALA A 103 10.57 -3.18 -11.25
N LEU A 104 9.90 -3.86 -12.18
CA LEU A 104 10.42 -5.05 -12.86
C LEU A 104 11.70 -4.72 -13.66
N ALA A 105 11.73 -3.60 -14.35
CA ALA A 105 12.87 -3.19 -15.15
C ALA A 105 14.14 -2.90 -14.31
N ARG A 106 13.96 -2.37 -13.09
CA ARG A 106 15.09 -1.95 -12.23
C ARG A 106 15.54 -3.02 -11.24
N HIS A 107 14.63 -3.89 -10.79
CA HIS A 107 14.87 -4.78 -9.66
C HIS A 107 14.68 -6.27 -9.99
N GLY A 108 14.34 -6.59 -11.23
CA GLY A 108 14.02 -7.97 -11.64
C GLY A 108 12.60 -8.36 -11.25
N LYS A 109 12.39 -9.61 -10.89
CA LYS A 109 11.05 -10.17 -10.65
C LYS A 109 10.91 -10.69 -9.22
N PRO A 110 9.76 -10.49 -8.56
CA PRO A 110 9.43 -11.20 -7.34
C PRO A 110 8.94 -12.63 -7.66
N GLU A 111 8.93 -13.49 -6.66
CA GLU A 111 8.26 -14.79 -6.74
C GLU A 111 6.74 -14.61 -6.65
N ILE A 112 6.27 -13.74 -5.74
CA ILE A 112 4.85 -13.45 -5.51
C ILE A 112 4.64 -11.93 -5.55
N PHE A 113 3.53 -11.53 -6.16
CA PHE A 113 3.06 -10.14 -6.13
C PHE A 113 1.72 -10.05 -5.42
N ASN A 114 1.65 -9.27 -4.33
CA ASN A 114 0.47 -9.14 -3.49
C ASN A 114 -0.21 -7.78 -3.67
N THR A 115 -1.53 -7.78 -3.83
CA THR A 115 -2.37 -6.57 -3.91
C THR A 115 -3.68 -6.77 -3.15
N ASP A 116 -4.45 -5.71 -3.00
CA ASP A 116 -5.86 -5.83 -2.66
C ASP A 116 -6.71 -6.27 -3.88
N GLN A 117 -8.02 -6.38 -3.69
CA GLN A 117 -8.97 -6.74 -4.74
C GLN A 117 -9.53 -5.50 -5.47
N GLY A 118 -8.78 -4.42 -5.53
CA GLY A 118 -9.14 -3.19 -6.26
C GLY A 118 -9.28 -3.46 -7.76
N SER A 119 -10.18 -2.71 -8.41
CA SER A 119 -10.42 -2.85 -9.86
C SER A 119 -9.17 -2.61 -10.72
N GLN A 120 -8.23 -1.79 -10.23
CA GLN A 120 -6.95 -1.52 -10.88
C GLN A 120 -6.06 -2.76 -10.93
N PHE A 121 -6.14 -3.62 -9.91
CA PHE A 121 -5.29 -4.81 -9.76
C PHE A 121 -5.95 -6.10 -10.26
N THR A 122 -7.30 -6.16 -10.27
CA THR A 122 -8.04 -7.31 -10.80
C THR A 122 -8.24 -7.24 -12.31
N GLY A 123 -7.97 -6.09 -12.93
CA GLY A 123 -8.10 -5.85 -14.37
C GLY A 123 -7.12 -6.71 -15.19
N VAL A 124 -7.52 -7.05 -16.43
CA VAL A 124 -6.75 -7.90 -17.34
C VAL A 124 -5.36 -7.32 -17.62
N ALA A 125 -5.23 -6.00 -17.77
CA ALA A 125 -3.95 -5.35 -18.07
C ALA A 125 -2.91 -5.63 -16.97
N PHE A 126 -3.28 -5.45 -15.70
CA PHE A 126 -2.37 -5.64 -14.57
C PHE A 126 -2.05 -7.14 -14.34
N THR A 127 -3.07 -7.99 -14.34
CA THR A 127 -2.88 -9.43 -14.11
C THR A 127 -2.13 -10.11 -15.25
N SER A 128 -2.31 -9.65 -16.51
CA SER A 128 -1.53 -10.14 -17.65
C SER A 128 -0.07 -9.72 -17.58
N ALA A 129 0.24 -8.50 -17.11
CA ALA A 129 1.61 -8.04 -16.91
C ALA A 129 2.36 -8.92 -15.89
N LEU A 130 1.72 -9.34 -14.80
CA LEU A 130 2.28 -10.28 -13.84
C LEU A 130 2.43 -11.70 -14.42
N ALA A 131 1.37 -12.21 -15.06
CA ALA A 131 1.35 -13.57 -15.62
C ALA A 131 2.40 -13.76 -16.73
N SER A 132 2.57 -12.77 -17.63
CA SER A 132 3.57 -12.82 -18.71
C SER A 132 5.01 -12.82 -18.18
N ASN A 133 5.21 -12.31 -16.97
CA ASN A 133 6.49 -12.37 -16.27
C ASN A 133 6.67 -13.64 -15.42
N GLY A 134 5.68 -14.54 -15.37
CA GLY A 134 5.73 -15.77 -14.56
C GLY A 134 5.64 -15.52 -13.05
N ILE A 135 5.06 -14.39 -12.63
CA ILE A 135 4.93 -13.98 -11.23
C ILE A 135 3.64 -14.56 -10.65
N ALA A 136 3.71 -15.20 -9.48
CA ALA A 136 2.53 -15.69 -8.78
C ALA A 136 1.72 -14.51 -8.21
N ILE A 137 0.41 -14.50 -8.48
CA ILE A 137 -0.50 -13.43 -8.05
C ILE A 137 -1.17 -13.82 -6.74
N SER A 138 -1.05 -12.96 -5.74
CA SER A 138 -1.72 -13.05 -4.44
C SER A 138 -2.64 -11.86 -4.24
N MET A 139 -3.84 -12.09 -3.73
CA MET A 139 -4.76 -11.00 -3.40
C MET A 139 -5.29 -11.13 -1.98
N ASP A 140 -5.27 -10.01 -1.26
CA ASP A 140 -5.77 -9.94 0.11
C ASP A 140 -7.25 -10.34 0.18
N GLY A 141 -7.63 -11.01 1.25
CA GLY A 141 -9.04 -11.27 1.53
C GLY A 141 -9.82 -9.98 1.77
N LYS A 142 -11.11 -9.97 1.43
CA LYS A 142 -11.97 -8.80 1.63
C LYS A 142 -12.00 -8.39 3.10
N GLY A 143 -11.45 -7.21 3.41
CA GLY A 143 -11.39 -6.66 4.76
C GLY A 143 -10.22 -7.17 5.60
N ALA A 144 -9.27 -7.91 5.04
CA ALA A 144 -8.09 -8.44 5.71
C ALA A 144 -6.92 -7.43 5.68
N TRP A 145 -7.08 -6.29 6.34
CA TRP A 145 -6.08 -5.21 6.38
C TRP A 145 -4.67 -5.67 6.88
N ARG A 146 -4.61 -6.79 7.59
CA ARG A 146 -3.34 -7.36 8.05
C ARG A 146 -2.51 -7.97 6.92
N ASP A 147 -3.16 -8.28 5.81
CA ASP A 147 -2.56 -8.98 4.70
C ASP A 147 -1.68 -8.05 3.83
N ASN A 148 -1.78 -6.70 4.02
CA ASN A 148 -0.92 -5.69 3.38
C ASN A 148 -0.31 -4.68 4.38
N VAL A 149 -0.02 -5.15 5.60
CA VAL A 149 0.39 -4.32 6.74
C VAL A 149 1.65 -3.47 6.49
N PHE A 150 2.54 -3.90 5.59
CA PHE A 150 3.78 -3.17 5.35
C PHE A 150 3.59 -1.96 4.46
N VAL A 151 2.71 -2.04 3.46
CA VAL A 151 2.34 -0.89 2.64
C VAL A 151 1.50 0.10 3.47
N GLU A 152 0.62 -0.39 4.33
CA GLU A 152 -0.13 0.45 5.26
C GLU A 152 0.80 1.22 6.24
N ARG A 153 1.86 0.58 6.71
CA ARG A 153 2.89 1.26 7.53
C ARG A 153 3.66 2.31 6.74
N LEU A 154 3.99 2.02 5.47
CA LEU A 154 4.59 3.01 4.58
C LEU A 154 3.66 4.22 4.41
N TRP A 155 2.36 4.01 4.18
CA TRP A 155 1.39 5.10 4.07
C TRP A 155 1.36 5.97 5.32
N ARG A 156 1.43 5.37 6.50
CA ARG A 156 1.52 6.12 7.74
C ARG A 156 2.77 7.00 7.76
N SER A 157 3.94 6.46 7.45
CA SER A 157 5.19 7.22 7.41
C SER A 157 5.13 8.36 6.39
N VAL A 158 4.78 8.07 5.15
CA VAL A 158 4.63 9.09 4.09
C VAL A 158 3.65 10.19 4.48
N LYS A 159 2.49 9.84 5.03
CA LYS A 159 1.47 10.83 5.38
C LYS A 159 1.86 11.69 6.56
N TYR A 160 2.39 11.13 7.63
CA TYR A 160 2.67 11.87 8.86
C TYR A 160 4.04 12.56 8.85
N GLU A 161 5.02 12.01 8.16
CA GLU A 161 6.38 12.54 8.13
C GLU A 161 6.61 13.51 6.95
N GLU A 162 5.75 13.49 5.92
CA GLU A 162 5.88 14.35 4.74
C GLU A 162 4.57 15.06 4.36
N VAL A 163 3.53 14.30 3.98
CA VAL A 163 2.34 14.84 3.29
C VAL A 163 1.56 15.82 4.15
N TYR A 164 1.26 15.47 5.40
CA TYR A 164 0.47 16.31 6.30
C TYR A 164 1.23 17.54 6.83
N LEU A 165 2.53 17.58 6.60
CA LEU A 165 3.36 18.74 6.93
C LEU A 165 3.44 19.74 5.75
N ARG A 166 2.83 19.43 4.63
CA ARG A 166 2.92 20.20 3.38
C ARG A 166 1.53 20.55 2.85
N ALA A 167 1.46 21.64 2.11
CA ALA A 167 0.29 22.02 1.33
C ALA A 167 0.72 22.14 -0.14
N TYR A 168 0.76 21.01 -0.85
CA TYR A 168 1.22 20.94 -2.23
C TYR A 168 0.30 21.75 -3.14
N GLU A 169 0.84 22.73 -3.86
CA GLU A 169 0.10 23.58 -4.80
C GLU A 169 0.03 22.98 -6.20
N SER A 170 0.98 22.11 -6.55
CA SER A 170 1.06 21.45 -7.85
C SER A 170 1.49 19.99 -7.76
N VAL A 171 1.16 19.19 -8.78
CA VAL A 171 1.58 17.78 -8.88
C VAL A 171 3.10 17.66 -8.98
N GLY A 172 3.77 18.62 -9.65
CA GLY A 172 5.23 18.67 -9.71
C GLY A 172 5.84 18.85 -8.32
N GLN A 173 5.35 19.80 -7.54
CA GLN A 173 5.79 20.02 -6.16
C GLN A 173 5.58 18.78 -5.28
N ALA A 174 4.43 18.13 -5.38
CA ALA A 174 4.14 16.89 -4.66
C ALA A 174 5.13 15.78 -5.06
N ARG A 175 5.38 15.64 -6.37
CA ARG A 175 6.32 14.63 -6.90
C ARG A 175 7.72 14.83 -6.37
N ASP A 176 8.24 16.04 -6.42
CA ASP A 176 9.61 16.34 -5.98
C ASP A 176 9.75 16.14 -4.46
N SER A 177 8.74 16.53 -3.70
CA SER A 177 8.78 16.43 -2.24
C SER A 177 8.65 14.97 -1.77
N ILE A 178 7.68 14.24 -2.30
CA ILE A 178 7.48 12.81 -2.00
C ILE A 178 8.70 12.01 -2.49
N GLY A 179 9.26 12.34 -3.64
CA GLY A 179 10.47 11.68 -4.16
C GLY A 179 11.63 11.81 -3.18
N ARG A 180 11.95 13.02 -2.72
CA ARG A 180 12.99 13.24 -1.69
C ARG A 180 12.70 12.48 -0.39
N TYR A 181 11.42 12.41 0.00
CA TYR A 181 11.06 11.65 1.18
C TYR A 181 11.28 10.14 0.99
N LEU A 182 10.89 9.58 -0.15
CA LEU A 182 11.07 8.16 -0.44
C LEU A 182 12.56 7.78 -0.60
N ASP A 183 13.39 8.68 -1.14
CA ASP A 183 14.86 8.52 -1.14
C ASP A 183 15.42 8.51 0.28
N PHE A 184 14.95 9.41 1.15
CA PHE A 184 15.29 9.40 2.56
C PHE A 184 14.80 8.12 3.26
N TYR A 185 13.57 7.69 2.99
CA TYR A 185 12.97 6.47 3.55
C TYR A 185 13.79 5.24 3.20
N ASN A 186 14.19 5.09 1.95
CA ASN A 186 14.99 3.95 1.50
C ASN A 186 16.43 3.99 2.02
N GLY A 187 17.11 5.13 1.90
CA GLY A 187 18.56 5.21 2.06
C GLY A 187 19.04 5.69 3.44
N ARG A 188 18.17 6.31 4.25
CA ARG A 188 18.60 6.96 5.50
C ARG A 188 17.73 6.67 6.71
N ARG A 189 16.46 6.32 6.53
CA ARG A 189 15.54 6.08 7.63
C ARG A 189 15.75 4.69 8.20
N PRO A 190 16.19 4.55 9.48
CA PRO A 190 16.35 3.24 10.11
C PRO A 190 15.00 2.62 10.43
N HIS A 191 14.93 1.30 10.39
CA HIS A 191 13.73 0.53 10.69
C HIS A 191 14.01 -0.49 11.80
N SER A 192 13.30 -0.39 12.92
CA SER A 192 13.44 -1.31 14.04
C SER A 192 13.14 -2.79 13.69
N SER A 193 12.28 -3.03 12.67
CA SER A 193 12.00 -4.37 12.17
C SER A 193 13.07 -4.93 11.22
N LEU A 194 14.11 -4.16 10.96
CA LEU A 194 15.26 -4.50 10.13
C LEU A 194 16.58 -4.36 10.93
N ASP A 195 16.51 -4.52 12.24
CA ASP A 195 17.67 -4.34 13.13
C ASP A 195 18.35 -2.98 12.93
N ASP A 196 17.52 -1.93 12.86
CA ASP A 196 17.89 -0.53 12.62
C ASP A 196 18.63 -0.26 11.28
N MET A 197 18.65 -1.24 10.37
CA MET A 197 19.10 -1.02 9.00
C MET A 197 18.09 -0.17 8.22
N THR A 198 18.60 0.52 7.19
CA THR A 198 17.74 1.17 6.19
C THR A 198 17.20 0.12 5.20
N PRO A 199 16.07 0.38 4.52
CA PRO A 199 15.57 -0.50 3.46
C PRO A 199 16.62 -0.81 2.37
N ASP A 200 17.44 0.16 1.97
CA ASP A 200 18.52 -0.05 1.00
C ASP A 200 19.59 -0.99 1.55
N GLN A 201 20.02 -0.81 2.79
CA GLN A 201 20.98 -1.73 3.42
C GLN A 201 20.41 -3.15 3.48
N ALA A 202 19.17 -3.31 3.91
CA ALA A 202 18.54 -4.62 3.98
C ALA A 202 18.36 -5.27 2.59
N TYR A 203 18.11 -4.47 1.55
CA TYR A 203 17.88 -4.98 0.20
C TYR A 203 19.17 -5.38 -0.52
N PHE A 204 20.26 -4.61 -0.35
CA PHE A 204 21.52 -4.84 -1.05
C PHE A 204 22.53 -5.65 -0.24
N THR A 205 22.35 -5.79 1.09
CA THR A 205 23.18 -6.65 1.91
C THR A 205 22.70 -8.09 1.74
N GLN A 206 23.47 -8.92 1.04
CA GLN A 206 23.18 -10.35 1.00
C GLN A 206 23.32 -10.91 2.42
N PRO A 207 22.35 -11.65 2.93
CA PRO A 207 22.54 -12.37 4.20
C PRO A 207 23.75 -13.29 4.06
N PRO A 208 24.61 -13.42 5.11
CA PRO A 208 25.71 -14.34 5.07
C PRO A 208 25.16 -15.74 4.76
N LEU A 209 25.74 -16.41 3.77
CA LEU A 209 25.43 -17.79 3.46
C LEU A 209 25.48 -18.59 4.78
N ARG A 210 24.33 -19.01 5.28
CA ARG A 210 24.29 -19.99 6.35
C ARG A 210 24.83 -21.28 5.75
N LEU A 211 26.12 -21.52 5.97
CA LEU A 211 26.71 -22.84 5.76
C LEU A 211 25.89 -23.79 6.64
N ALA A 212 25.13 -24.68 6.00
CA ALA A 212 24.46 -25.76 6.69
C ALA A 212 25.53 -26.59 7.43
N ALA A 213 25.42 -26.61 8.73
CA ALA A 213 26.24 -27.50 9.59
C ALA A 213 25.70 -28.93 9.53
#